data_0f76acc0e42ef98524f7cef755424725
#
_entry.id   0f76acc0e42ef98524f7cef755424725
#
_cell.length_a   1.000
_cell.length_b   1.000
_cell.length_c   1.000
_cell.angle_alpha   90.00
_cell.angle_beta   90.00
_cell.angle_gamma   90.00
#
_symmetry.space_group_name_H-M   'P 1'
#
loop_
_entity.id
_entity.type
_entity.pdbx_description
1 polymer ?
#
loop_
_entity_poly.entity_id
_entity_poly.type
_entity_poly.pdbx_seq_one_letter_code
_entity_poly.pdbx_strand_id
1 'polypeptide(L)'
;MKKKYITKLMIAACLSSALSLNSCIEEVFPESSTATIDQIGKSDQAISAMVNSVVAFINAFRSYGPQFYHDFGYSGYNLIRESACEDFFCHEPKFDFFDTYGVCNDLGDADVVNTIWYYNYKFLNNVNNALSALEKADDAPENKYYKGICLSYRAMIYMDLVRMYEYKKTGVEKLDAEAASKNLYGITVPIITAETTEEEGRNNPRAPFYAVYKFILDDLASAEELLSDYQRPTKNLPCTPVVHGLMARMWLEIGSRFELYPEDLNTLNNNTDLNIASKETCFTKAAEYARKVINESGAMPLTEKEWFGGDSYTTGFNSVLTNSWVWGSIMTTEDVHSYWLNFAGSMCPEQTFGYGNRKWQGYKLIGKKLFDQIPNADWRKTTWIAPEDAHKAPGTKYRTLLTDDDFADMPPYTGIKFRPKNGEMNDYTIGAAVDYPLMRIEEMYLIEAEAIGMSQGLAAGISKLEDFVNTFRYNTSVGSYTCKANDLKEFQKKVVEQKRIEFWGEGIIFWDYKRLELQVVRGYPGTNAPIGYRFNSIEGYCAPWMNIFISLYENVFNKGAVLNPDPSQAIKEWVE
;
A
#
# COMPACT_ATOMS: atom_id res chain seq x y z
N MET A 1 -15.47 71.61 49.11
CA MET A 1 -14.48 71.58 47.99
C MET A 1 -13.69 70.25 47.91
N LYS A 2 -13.38 69.54 48.97
CA LYS A 2 -12.56 68.29 48.94
C LYS A 2 -13.21 67.12 48.18
N LYS A 3 -14.53 66.93 48.21
CA LYS A 3 -15.22 65.81 47.52
C LYS A 3 -15.19 65.90 45.99
N LYS A 4 -15.23 67.11 45.38
CA LYS A 4 -15.17 67.27 43.93
C LYS A 4 -13.80 66.98 43.29
N TYR A 5 -12.73 67.14 44.08
CA TYR A 5 -11.37 66.83 43.61
C TYR A 5 -11.08 65.31 43.64
N ILE A 6 -11.59 64.59 44.65
CA ILE A 6 -11.44 63.14 44.77
C ILE A 6 -12.17 62.43 43.59
N THR A 7 -13.36 62.87 43.25
CA THR A 7 -14.13 62.31 42.09
C THR A 7 -13.44 62.55 40.74
N LYS A 8 -12.82 63.74 40.57
CA LYS A 8 -12.04 64.03 39.36
C LYS A 8 -10.72 63.25 39.29
N LEU A 9 -10.08 62.97 40.45
CA LEU A 9 -8.88 62.16 40.50
C LEU A 9 -9.17 60.67 40.25
N MET A 10 -10.30 60.16 40.72
CA MET A 10 -10.74 58.77 40.41
C MET A 10 -11.13 58.62 38.93
N ILE A 11 -11.78 59.59 38.33
CA ILE A 11 -12.09 59.53 36.89
C ILE A 11 -10.82 59.63 36.04
N ALA A 12 -9.84 60.45 36.42
CA ALA A 12 -8.55 60.49 35.74
C ALA A 12 -7.73 59.20 35.90
N ALA A 13 -7.77 58.55 37.04
CA ALA A 13 -7.12 57.27 37.30
C ALA A 13 -7.80 56.12 36.52
N CYS A 14 -9.14 56.13 36.39
CA CYS A 14 -9.86 55.16 35.55
C CYS A 14 -9.65 55.37 34.03
N LEU A 15 -9.46 56.59 33.57
CA LEU A 15 -9.14 56.90 32.19
C LEU A 15 -7.68 56.55 31.83
N SER A 16 -6.74 56.70 32.74
CA SER A 16 -5.34 56.31 32.53
C SER A 16 -5.15 54.78 32.55
N SER A 17 -5.95 54.05 33.32
CA SER A 17 -5.94 52.58 33.30
C SER A 17 -6.64 51.97 32.08
N ALA A 18 -7.55 52.73 31.44
CA ALA A 18 -8.19 52.30 30.17
C ALA A 18 -7.32 52.52 28.92
N LEU A 19 -6.28 53.35 29.03
CA LEU A 19 -5.33 53.61 27.92
C LEU A 19 -4.08 52.72 27.95
N SER A 20 -3.90 51.93 29.02
CA SER A 20 -2.80 50.97 29.14
C SER A 20 -3.20 49.53 28.84
N LEU A 21 -4.41 49.28 28.28
CA LEU A 21 -4.87 47.98 27.83
C LEU A 21 -4.65 47.73 26.33
N ASN A 22 -3.81 48.52 25.66
CA ASN A 22 -3.13 48.07 24.47
C ASN A 22 -1.95 47.17 24.91
N SER A 23 -2.28 46.09 25.54
CA SER A 23 -1.39 44.93 25.57
C SER A 23 -1.31 44.45 24.12
N CYS A 24 -0.24 44.82 23.42
CA CYS A 24 0.27 43.97 22.40
C CYS A 24 0.41 42.59 23.08
N ILE A 25 -0.51 41.67 22.81
CA ILE A 25 -0.23 40.25 22.98
C ILE A 25 0.85 40.03 21.95
N GLU A 26 2.12 40.25 22.30
CA GLU A 26 3.21 39.60 21.63
C GLU A 26 2.89 38.11 21.81
N GLU A 27 2.72 37.41 20.72
CA GLU A 27 2.67 35.94 20.73
C GLU A 27 3.94 35.48 21.43
N VAL A 28 3.81 35.16 22.73
CA VAL A 28 4.89 34.53 23.48
C VAL A 28 4.90 33.10 23.01
N PHE A 29 5.77 32.83 22.05
CA PHE A 29 6.03 31.45 21.64
C PHE A 29 6.46 30.69 22.91
N PRO A 30 5.89 29.50 23.17
CA PRO A 30 6.30 28.69 24.30
C PRO A 30 7.81 28.47 24.22
N GLU A 31 8.55 28.75 25.27
CA GLU A 31 9.96 28.37 25.41
C GLU A 31 10.12 26.82 25.54
N SER A 32 9.14 26.07 25.03
CA SER A 32 9.13 24.63 24.95
C SER A 32 9.95 24.17 23.74
N SER A 33 10.49 22.96 23.82
CA SER A 33 11.26 22.29 22.77
C SER A 33 10.50 22.01 21.46
N THR A 34 9.30 22.52 21.29
CA THR A 34 8.42 22.39 20.11
C THR A 34 8.45 23.66 19.27
N ALA A 35 8.98 23.57 18.04
CA ALA A 35 8.91 24.64 17.08
C ALA A 35 7.50 24.73 16.47
N THR A 36 7.03 25.96 16.22
CA THR A 36 5.78 26.18 15.46
C THR A 36 6.01 25.96 13.97
N ILE A 37 4.94 25.70 13.22
CA ILE A 37 5.01 25.54 11.75
C ILE A 37 5.64 26.78 11.09
N ASP A 38 5.34 27.99 11.56
CA ASP A 38 5.94 29.22 11.05
C ASP A 38 7.46 29.33 11.35
N GLN A 39 7.91 28.80 12.47
CA GLN A 39 9.35 28.73 12.78
C GLN A 39 10.06 27.69 11.94
N ILE A 40 9.41 26.54 11.69
CA ILE A 40 9.93 25.48 10.81
C ILE A 40 10.04 26.00 9.39
N GLY A 41 9.01 26.69 8.86
CA GLY A 41 8.99 27.24 7.52
C GLY A 41 10.10 28.27 7.23
N LYS A 42 10.67 28.88 8.28
CA LYS A 42 11.80 29.83 8.17
C LYS A 42 13.20 29.18 8.27
N SER A 43 13.28 27.87 8.29
CA SER A 43 14.54 27.13 8.43
C SER A 43 14.61 25.98 7.42
N ASP A 44 15.50 26.10 6.43
CA ASP A 44 15.73 25.06 5.43
C ASP A 44 16.09 23.70 6.06
N GLN A 45 16.86 23.72 7.15
CA GLN A 45 17.21 22.51 7.87
C GLN A 45 15.98 21.87 8.53
N ALA A 46 15.08 22.67 9.10
CA ALA A 46 13.87 22.16 9.73
C ALA A 46 12.87 21.63 8.68
N ILE A 47 12.72 22.31 7.55
CA ILE A 47 11.91 21.84 6.40
C ILE A 47 12.46 20.50 5.89
N SER A 48 13.77 20.43 5.62
CA SER A 48 14.41 19.19 5.17
C SER A 48 14.18 18.05 6.17
N ALA A 49 14.30 18.31 7.47
CA ALA A 49 14.05 17.32 8.52
C ALA A 49 12.58 16.85 8.52
N MET A 50 11.60 17.74 8.32
CA MET A 50 10.19 17.36 8.20
C MET A 50 9.92 16.49 6.97
N VAL A 51 10.45 16.84 5.81
CA VAL A 51 10.29 16.04 4.59
C VAL A 51 10.96 14.67 4.74
N ASN A 52 12.13 14.62 5.36
CA ASN A 52 12.79 13.36 5.69
C ASN A 52 11.94 12.51 6.66
N SER A 53 11.22 13.13 7.60
CA SER A 53 10.29 12.41 8.47
C SER A 53 9.10 11.82 7.72
N VAL A 54 8.61 12.49 6.67
CA VAL A 54 7.58 11.95 5.76
C VAL A 54 8.11 10.69 5.07
N VAL A 55 9.32 10.75 4.50
CA VAL A 55 9.94 9.60 3.81
C VAL A 55 10.19 8.44 4.77
N ALA A 56 10.66 8.72 5.98
CA ALA A 56 10.93 7.71 6.99
C ALA A 56 9.66 7.07 7.57
N PHE A 57 8.54 7.80 7.56
CA PHE A 57 7.28 7.32 8.15
C PHE A 57 6.76 6.03 7.50
N ILE A 58 7.17 5.73 6.26
CA ILE A 58 6.83 4.49 5.57
C ILE A 58 7.23 3.24 6.39
N ASN A 59 8.29 3.35 7.19
CA ASN A 59 8.81 2.29 8.06
C ASN A 59 8.46 2.49 9.54
N ALA A 60 7.48 3.37 9.86
CA ALA A 60 7.14 3.68 11.25
C ALA A 60 6.65 2.44 12.01
N PHE A 61 7.35 2.11 13.10
CA PHE A 61 6.99 1.02 14.00
C PHE A 61 6.02 1.50 15.06
N ARG A 62 5.12 0.61 15.48
CA ARG A 62 4.22 0.81 16.63
C ARG A 62 3.47 2.14 16.55
N SER A 63 2.97 2.45 15.37
CA SER A 63 2.25 3.69 15.13
C SER A 63 0.95 3.78 15.94
N TYR A 64 0.33 2.63 16.23
CA TYR A 64 -0.89 2.51 17.02
C TYR A 64 -0.62 2.20 18.49
N GLY A 65 0.27 1.23 18.78
CA GLY A 65 0.58 0.87 20.18
C GLY A 65 1.76 -0.10 20.34
N PRO A 66 2.32 -0.21 21.55
CA PRO A 66 3.57 -0.93 21.77
C PRO A 66 3.48 -2.46 21.70
N GLN A 67 2.26 -3.02 21.59
CA GLN A 67 2.02 -4.47 21.71
C GLN A 67 1.63 -5.13 20.38
N PHE A 68 1.55 -4.37 19.27
CA PHE A 68 1.07 -4.90 17.99
C PHE A 68 2.23 -5.36 17.14
N TYR A 69 2.41 -6.67 17.01
CA TYR A 69 3.54 -7.30 16.31
C TYR A 69 3.45 -7.20 14.78
N HIS A 70 2.32 -6.80 14.24
CA HIS A 70 2.10 -6.52 12.82
C HIS A 70 2.37 -5.06 12.44
N ASP A 71 2.54 -4.18 13.43
CA ASP A 71 2.74 -2.74 13.22
C ASP A 71 4.23 -2.41 13.04
N PHE A 72 4.74 -2.74 11.86
CA PHE A 72 6.10 -2.39 11.42
C PHE A 72 6.10 -1.61 10.10
N GLY A 73 5.14 -0.71 9.95
CA GLY A 73 5.03 0.20 8.82
C GLY A 73 4.37 -0.40 7.59
N TYR A 74 4.58 0.23 6.47
CA TYR A 74 3.86 -0.05 5.22
C TYR A 74 4.00 -1.51 4.77
N SER A 75 5.17 -2.12 4.94
CA SER A 75 5.39 -3.52 4.60
C SER A 75 4.53 -4.48 5.43
N GLY A 76 4.23 -4.15 6.69
CA GLY A 76 3.30 -4.89 7.54
C GLY A 76 1.87 -4.84 6.98
N TYR A 77 1.40 -3.66 6.58
CA TYR A 77 0.06 -3.51 5.98
C TYR A 77 -0.06 -4.21 4.63
N ASN A 78 1.04 -4.30 3.87
CA ASN A 78 1.06 -5.08 2.64
C ASN A 78 0.83 -6.57 2.90
N LEU A 79 1.37 -7.12 3.99
CA LEU A 79 1.12 -8.51 4.37
C LEU A 79 -0.35 -8.75 4.78
N ILE A 80 -0.99 -7.76 5.41
CA ILE A 80 -2.43 -7.83 5.71
C ILE A 80 -3.23 -7.92 4.41
N ARG A 81 -2.93 -7.07 3.42
CA ARG A 81 -3.57 -7.11 2.10
C ARG A 81 -3.33 -8.43 1.38
N GLU A 82 -2.11 -8.96 1.44
CA GLU A 82 -1.76 -10.25 0.85
C GLU A 82 -2.57 -11.38 1.48
N SER A 83 -2.70 -11.38 2.82
CA SER A 83 -3.49 -12.38 3.57
C SER A 83 -4.98 -12.34 3.23
N ALA A 84 -5.50 -11.22 2.74
CA ALA A 84 -6.88 -11.11 2.27
C ALA A 84 -7.10 -11.78 0.90
N CYS A 85 -6.03 -12.08 0.15
CA CYS A 85 -6.09 -12.66 -1.20
C CYS A 85 -6.14 -14.20 -1.19
N GLU A 86 -6.10 -14.81 -2.39
CA GLU A 86 -6.35 -16.25 -2.60
C GLU A 86 -5.15 -17.13 -2.28
N ASP A 87 -3.90 -16.63 -2.49
CA ASP A 87 -2.71 -17.47 -2.64
C ASP A 87 -1.67 -17.31 -1.54
N PHE A 88 -2.06 -16.78 -0.39
CA PHE A 88 -1.12 -16.55 0.70
C PHE A 88 -1.64 -17.13 2.00
N PHE A 89 -0.94 -18.14 2.52
CA PHE A 89 -1.32 -18.82 3.75
C PHE A 89 -0.15 -18.87 4.72
N CYS A 90 -0.46 -18.86 6.02
CA CYS A 90 0.51 -19.17 7.07
C CYS A 90 0.36 -20.63 7.48
N HIS A 91 1.43 -21.40 7.36
CA HIS A 91 1.45 -22.78 7.86
C HIS A 91 1.61 -22.78 9.38
N GLU A 92 0.65 -23.33 10.08
CA GLU A 92 0.63 -23.34 11.55
C GLU A 92 0.78 -21.93 12.15
N PRO A 93 -0.20 -21.04 12.00
CA PRO A 93 -0.14 -19.69 12.57
C PRO A 93 0.04 -19.77 14.09
N LYS A 94 1.04 -19.05 14.62
CA LYS A 94 1.36 -18.99 16.05
C LYS A 94 1.21 -17.57 16.54
N PHE A 95 2.27 -16.74 16.43
CA PHE A 95 2.24 -15.30 16.68
C PHE A 95 2.11 -14.53 15.37
N ASP A 96 1.40 -15.08 14.38
CA ASP A 96 1.14 -14.42 13.11
C ASP A 96 -0.17 -13.66 13.16
N PHE A 97 -0.10 -12.37 13.49
CA PHE A 97 -1.27 -11.51 13.55
C PHE A 97 -1.87 -11.18 12.18
N PHE A 98 -1.16 -11.49 11.08
CA PHE A 98 -1.68 -11.32 9.73
C PHE A 98 -2.75 -12.35 9.39
N ASP A 99 -2.81 -13.46 10.10
CA ASP A 99 -3.80 -14.52 9.90
C ASP A 99 -5.23 -14.08 10.21
N THR A 100 -5.43 -13.00 10.96
CA THR A 100 -6.76 -12.41 11.23
C THR A 100 -7.55 -12.20 9.93
N TYR A 101 -6.91 -11.70 8.88
CA TYR A 101 -7.51 -11.58 7.55
C TYR A 101 -7.58 -12.89 6.79
N GLY A 102 -6.71 -13.83 7.10
CA GLY A 102 -6.78 -15.20 6.60
C GLY A 102 -8.00 -15.93 7.09
N VAL A 103 -8.26 -15.87 8.39
CA VAL A 103 -9.35 -16.62 9.05
C VAL A 103 -10.71 -15.90 9.08
N CYS A 104 -10.77 -14.63 8.71
CA CYS A 104 -12.01 -13.84 8.55
C CYS A 104 -12.98 -13.85 9.75
N ASN A 105 -12.47 -14.01 10.98
CA ASN A 105 -13.30 -14.23 12.15
C ASN A 105 -13.73 -12.96 12.87
N ASP A 106 -12.81 -12.05 13.09
CA ASP A 106 -12.99 -10.82 13.89
C ASP A 106 -12.33 -9.65 13.17
N LEU A 107 -13.05 -9.08 12.24
CA LEU A 107 -12.57 -8.00 11.37
C LEU A 107 -13.17 -6.65 11.72
N GLY A 108 -14.21 -6.61 12.56
CA GLY A 108 -14.90 -5.37 12.94
C GLY A 108 -14.19 -4.59 14.03
N ASP A 109 -13.50 -5.26 14.95
CA ASP A 109 -12.81 -4.63 16.10
C ASP A 109 -11.40 -5.23 16.33
N ALA A 110 -10.81 -5.79 15.29
CA ALA A 110 -9.46 -6.34 15.39
C ALA A 110 -8.41 -5.21 15.47
N ASP A 111 -7.39 -5.40 16.30
CA ASP A 111 -6.27 -4.47 16.43
C ASP A 111 -5.62 -4.13 15.08
N VAL A 112 -5.54 -5.11 14.19
CA VAL A 112 -5.00 -4.94 12.84
C VAL A 112 -5.81 -3.94 12.01
N VAL A 113 -7.13 -3.91 12.15
CA VAL A 113 -8.03 -2.96 11.46
C VAL A 113 -7.80 -1.54 11.99
N ASN A 114 -7.78 -1.41 13.31
CA ASN A 114 -7.52 -0.13 13.97
C ASN A 114 -6.15 0.42 13.60
N THR A 115 -5.12 -0.45 13.55
CA THR A 115 -3.75 -0.08 13.21
C THR A 115 -3.65 0.48 11.80
N ILE A 116 -4.28 -0.15 10.80
CA ILE A 116 -4.26 0.33 9.39
C ILE A 116 -4.83 1.75 9.30
N TRP A 117 -6.00 1.99 9.90
CA TRP A 117 -6.65 3.30 9.87
C TRP A 117 -5.77 4.37 10.51
N TYR A 118 -5.31 4.08 11.72
CA TYR A 118 -4.50 5.00 12.50
C TYR A 118 -3.16 5.35 11.84
N TYR A 119 -2.46 4.36 11.30
CA TYR A 119 -1.22 4.56 10.58
C TYR A 119 -1.40 5.51 9.38
N ASN A 120 -2.38 5.24 8.53
CA ASN A 120 -2.57 6.05 7.33
C ASN A 120 -2.92 7.51 7.67
N TYR A 121 -3.80 7.75 8.63
CA TYR A 121 -4.15 9.11 9.02
C TYR A 121 -3.04 9.84 9.79
N LYS A 122 -2.23 9.13 10.58
CA LYS A 122 -0.99 9.70 11.13
C LYS A 122 0.00 10.07 10.03
N PHE A 123 0.14 9.22 9.03
CA PHE A 123 1.02 9.52 7.90
C PHE A 123 0.52 10.74 7.14
N LEU A 124 -0.79 10.83 6.83
CA LEU A 124 -1.39 12.01 6.20
C LEU A 124 -1.15 13.28 7.02
N ASN A 125 -1.30 13.20 8.34
CA ASN A 125 -1.03 14.35 9.21
C ASN A 125 0.44 14.80 9.14
N ASN A 126 1.38 13.84 9.11
CA ASN A 126 2.81 14.16 8.93
C ASN A 126 3.07 14.84 7.57
N VAL A 127 2.48 14.32 6.48
CA VAL A 127 2.58 14.92 5.16
C VAL A 127 1.97 16.32 5.11
N ASN A 128 0.78 16.50 5.67
CA ASN A 128 0.09 17.80 5.68
C ASN A 128 0.86 18.85 6.50
N ASN A 129 1.45 18.46 7.63
CA ASN A 129 2.31 19.35 8.42
C ASN A 129 3.55 19.78 7.62
N ALA A 130 4.18 18.88 6.86
CA ALA A 130 5.30 19.21 5.99
C ALA A 130 4.86 20.18 4.85
N LEU A 131 3.71 19.94 4.24
CA LEU A 131 3.14 20.83 3.21
C LEU A 131 2.84 22.21 3.79
N SER A 132 2.26 22.28 5.00
CA SER A 132 1.99 23.55 5.68
C SER A 132 3.26 24.35 5.99
N ALA A 133 4.34 23.68 6.40
CA ALA A 133 5.64 24.33 6.60
C ALA A 133 6.25 24.83 5.30
N LEU A 134 6.12 24.06 4.20
CA LEU A 134 6.58 24.46 2.88
C LEU A 134 5.83 25.68 2.30
N GLU A 135 4.56 25.89 2.67
CA GLU A 135 3.80 27.09 2.30
C GLU A 135 4.30 28.37 3.00
N LYS A 136 5.01 28.23 4.11
CA LYS A 136 5.63 29.33 4.86
C LYS A 136 7.11 29.52 4.52
N ALA A 137 7.65 28.65 3.67
CA ALA A 137 9.05 28.65 3.28
C ALA A 137 9.36 29.73 2.24
N ASP A 138 10.62 30.13 2.16
CA ASP A 138 11.12 30.98 1.10
C ASP A 138 11.13 30.24 -0.25
N ASP A 139 11.25 30.97 -1.36
CA ASP A 139 11.30 30.44 -2.73
C ASP A 139 12.63 29.72 -3.05
N ALA A 140 13.12 28.89 -2.12
CA ALA A 140 14.31 28.07 -2.38
C ALA A 140 13.99 26.97 -3.42
N PRO A 141 14.89 26.74 -4.40
CA PRO A 141 14.65 25.74 -5.47
C PRO A 141 14.33 24.34 -4.95
N GLU A 142 14.90 23.96 -3.81
CA GLU A 142 14.71 22.66 -3.19
C GLU A 142 13.28 22.47 -2.65
N ASN A 143 12.63 23.55 -2.23
CA ASN A 143 11.31 23.51 -1.63
C ASN A 143 10.24 23.06 -2.62
N LYS A 144 10.40 23.34 -3.93
CA LYS A 144 9.51 22.79 -4.96
C LYS A 144 9.59 21.26 -5.02
N TYR A 145 10.81 20.69 -4.92
CA TYR A 145 11.01 19.24 -4.93
C TYR A 145 10.44 18.61 -3.66
N TYR A 146 10.66 19.22 -2.50
CA TYR A 146 10.09 18.78 -1.23
C TYR A 146 8.56 18.74 -1.27
N LYS A 147 7.94 19.75 -1.86
CA LYS A 147 6.48 19.79 -2.06
C LYS A 147 6.03 18.65 -2.98
N GLY A 148 6.70 18.43 -4.12
CA GLY A 148 6.40 17.33 -5.04
C GLY A 148 6.55 15.95 -4.40
N ILE A 149 7.55 15.74 -3.54
CA ILE A 149 7.74 14.52 -2.76
C ILE A 149 6.56 14.31 -1.80
N CYS A 150 6.18 15.32 -1.02
CA CYS A 150 5.07 15.24 -0.08
C CYS A 150 3.73 14.94 -0.78
N LEU A 151 3.44 15.60 -1.92
CA LEU A 151 2.24 15.36 -2.72
C LEU A 151 2.21 13.93 -3.28
N SER A 152 3.35 13.38 -3.71
CA SER A 152 3.45 11.99 -4.17
C SER A 152 3.08 10.99 -3.07
N TYR A 153 3.56 11.21 -1.84
CA TYR A 153 3.19 10.37 -0.69
C TYR A 153 1.72 10.55 -0.33
N ARG A 154 1.19 11.77 -0.33
CA ARG A 154 -0.23 12.03 -0.03
C ARG A 154 -1.15 11.32 -1.03
N ALA A 155 -0.84 11.43 -2.31
CA ALA A 155 -1.56 10.73 -3.36
C ALA A 155 -1.52 9.20 -3.17
N MET A 156 -0.35 8.60 -2.88
CA MET A 156 -0.22 7.16 -2.62
C MET A 156 -1.11 6.73 -1.45
N ILE A 157 -1.06 7.45 -0.33
CA ILE A 157 -1.83 7.10 0.87
C ILE A 157 -3.34 7.19 0.59
N TYR A 158 -3.81 8.25 -0.09
CA TYR A 158 -5.23 8.35 -0.45
C TYR A 158 -5.66 7.28 -1.47
N MET A 159 -4.80 6.91 -2.43
CA MET A 159 -5.07 5.79 -3.32
C MET A 159 -5.29 4.49 -2.54
N ASP A 160 -4.47 4.22 -1.53
CA ASP A 160 -4.61 3.03 -0.71
C ASP A 160 -5.87 3.09 0.17
N LEU A 161 -6.12 4.22 0.84
CA LEU A 161 -7.30 4.44 1.66
C LEU A 161 -8.60 4.25 0.87
N VAL A 162 -8.72 4.89 -0.30
CA VAL A 162 -9.91 4.74 -1.16
C VAL A 162 -10.16 3.29 -1.48
N ARG A 163 -9.15 2.59 -1.97
CA ARG A 163 -9.26 1.20 -2.41
C ARG A 163 -9.54 0.24 -1.26
N MET A 164 -9.06 0.51 -0.05
CA MET A 164 -9.33 -0.31 1.13
C MET A 164 -10.74 -0.10 1.69
N TYR A 165 -11.17 1.16 1.80
CA TYR A 165 -12.35 1.51 2.60
C TYR A 165 -13.63 1.80 1.81
N GLU A 166 -13.55 2.03 0.50
CA GLU A 166 -14.76 2.10 -0.31
C GLU A 166 -15.50 0.76 -0.26
N TYR A 167 -16.78 0.81 0.09
CA TYR A 167 -17.61 -0.39 0.13
C TYR A 167 -18.00 -0.85 -1.27
N LYS A 168 -17.67 -2.07 -1.60
CA LYS A 168 -18.08 -2.78 -2.82
C LYS A 168 -19.10 -3.86 -2.45
N LYS A 169 -20.08 -4.12 -3.34
CA LYS A 169 -21.06 -5.18 -3.12
C LYS A 169 -20.38 -6.53 -2.91
N THR A 170 -20.92 -7.29 -1.94
CA THR A 170 -20.35 -8.58 -1.51
C THR A 170 -21.17 -9.78 -1.95
N GLY A 171 -22.42 -9.56 -2.37
CA GLY A 171 -23.41 -10.61 -2.60
C GLY A 171 -23.98 -11.20 -1.29
N VAL A 172 -23.48 -10.77 -0.12
CA VAL A 172 -24.04 -11.15 1.19
C VAL A 172 -25.16 -10.17 1.54
N GLU A 173 -26.41 -10.62 1.45
CA GLU A 173 -27.61 -9.79 1.58
C GLU A 173 -27.60 -8.88 2.81
N LYS A 174 -27.22 -9.42 3.99
CA LYS A 174 -27.16 -8.65 5.24
C LYS A 174 -26.22 -7.45 5.14
N LEU A 175 -25.01 -7.67 4.62
CA LEU A 175 -23.99 -6.62 4.50
C LEU A 175 -24.39 -5.57 3.45
N ASP A 176 -24.87 -6.03 2.29
CA ASP A 176 -25.24 -5.16 1.20
C ASP A 176 -26.50 -4.32 1.52
N ALA A 177 -27.48 -4.89 2.27
CA ALA A 177 -28.63 -4.16 2.76
C ALA A 177 -28.24 -3.09 3.80
N GLU A 178 -27.32 -3.42 4.71
CA GLU A 178 -26.79 -2.45 5.68
C GLU A 178 -26.04 -1.31 4.97
N ALA A 179 -25.16 -1.63 4.01
CA ALA A 179 -24.44 -0.63 3.22
C ALA A 179 -25.40 0.28 2.45
N ALA A 180 -26.45 -0.29 1.84
CA ALA A 180 -27.47 0.48 1.14
C ALA A 180 -28.24 1.42 2.10
N SER A 181 -28.63 0.94 3.28
CA SER A 181 -29.33 1.74 4.29
C SER A 181 -28.52 2.92 4.80
N LYS A 182 -27.18 2.80 4.78
CA LYS A 182 -26.22 3.83 5.17
C LYS A 182 -25.73 4.68 3.99
N ASN A 183 -26.19 4.43 2.76
CA ASN A 183 -25.76 5.12 1.52
C ASN A 183 -24.24 5.05 1.31
N LEU A 184 -23.61 3.89 1.46
CA LEU A 184 -22.17 3.75 1.42
C LEU A 184 -21.57 3.51 0.02
N TYR A 185 -22.40 3.22 -1.00
CA TYR A 185 -21.89 2.99 -2.36
C TYR A 185 -21.26 4.26 -2.95
N GLY A 186 -20.02 4.13 -3.43
CA GLY A 186 -19.25 5.26 -3.95
C GLY A 186 -18.76 6.24 -2.89
N ILE A 187 -18.91 5.92 -1.60
CA ILE A 187 -18.38 6.71 -0.47
C ILE A 187 -17.08 6.09 0.00
N THR A 188 -16.02 6.91 0.14
CA THR A 188 -14.65 6.46 0.38
C THR A 188 -14.18 6.75 1.80
N VAL A 189 -13.37 7.79 2.00
CA VAL A 189 -12.77 8.18 3.28
C VAL A 189 -12.83 9.70 3.47
N PRO A 190 -12.73 10.21 4.71
CA PRO A 190 -12.60 11.64 4.95
C PRO A 190 -11.33 12.21 4.30
N ILE A 191 -11.45 13.37 3.65
CA ILE A 191 -10.29 14.14 3.18
C ILE A 191 -9.85 15.09 4.28
N ILE A 192 -8.55 15.08 4.61
CA ILE A 192 -7.89 16.03 5.50
C ILE A 192 -6.74 16.70 4.75
N THR A 193 -6.61 17.99 4.94
CA THR A 193 -5.54 18.83 4.36
C THR A 193 -4.82 19.59 5.47
N ALA A 194 -3.83 20.40 5.10
CA ALA A 194 -3.15 21.30 6.04
C ALA A 194 -4.09 22.34 6.66
N GLU A 195 -5.18 22.71 5.96
CA GLU A 195 -6.15 23.69 6.41
C GLU A 195 -7.28 23.08 7.27
N THR A 196 -7.39 21.75 7.31
CA THR A 196 -8.45 21.09 8.08
C THR A 196 -8.25 21.34 9.57
N THR A 197 -9.15 22.07 10.16
CA THR A 197 -9.14 22.39 11.59
C THR A 197 -9.59 21.20 12.45
N GLU A 198 -9.26 21.20 13.74
CA GLU A 198 -9.72 20.19 14.67
C GLU A 198 -11.26 20.16 14.77
N GLU A 199 -11.93 21.31 14.69
CA GLU A 199 -13.38 21.40 14.72
C GLU A 199 -14.01 20.73 13.49
N GLU A 200 -13.50 21.01 12.30
CA GLU A 200 -13.93 20.36 11.06
C GLU A 200 -13.67 18.86 11.11
N GLY A 201 -12.50 18.43 11.61
CA GLY A 201 -12.15 17.02 11.76
C GLY A 201 -13.11 16.22 12.63
N ARG A 202 -13.77 16.86 13.61
CA ARG A 202 -14.75 16.20 14.50
C ARG A 202 -16.07 15.83 13.82
N ASN A 203 -16.35 16.40 12.65
CA ASN A 203 -17.54 16.08 11.84
C ASN A 203 -17.18 16.06 10.34
N ASN A 204 -16.10 15.39 9.98
CA ASN A 204 -15.62 15.28 8.61
C ASN A 204 -16.21 14.02 7.96
N PRO A 205 -17.23 14.14 7.09
CA PRO A 205 -17.84 12.97 6.47
C PRO A 205 -16.87 12.30 5.49
N ARG A 206 -17.11 11.04 5.23
CA ARG A 206 -16.46 10.31 4.14
C ARG A 206 -16.80 10.96 2.81
N ALA A 207 -15.77 11.22 2.00
CA ALA A 207 -15.93 11.86 0.70
C ALA A 207 -16.42 10.86 -0.37
N PRO A 208 -17.19 11.31 -1.37
CA PRO A 208 -17.53 10.48 -2.51
C PRO A 208 -16.28 10.22 -3.38
N PHE A 209 -16.30 9.09 -4.10
CA PHE A 209 -15.14 8.64 -4.90
C PHE A 209 -14.63 9.71 -5.86
N TYR A 210 -15.52 10.44 -6.52
CA TYR A 210 -15.12 11.46 -7.51
C TYR A 210 -14.31 12.61 -6.88
N ALA A 211 -14.62 12.99 -5.64
CA ALA A 211 -13.90 14.03 -4.94
C ALA A 211 -12.48 13.59 -4.57
N VAL A 212 -12.33 12.36 -4.05
CA VAL A 212 -11.02 11.82 -3.68
C VAL A 212 -10.19 11.48 -4.93
N TYR A 213 -10.81 10.97 -5.99
CA TYR A 213 -10.12 10.72 -7.26
C TYR A 213 -9.55 12.01 -7.87
N LYS A 214 -10.37 13.07 -7.89
CA LYS A 214 -9.91 14.41 -8.31
C LYS A 214 -8.75 14.89 -7.44
N PHE A 215 -8.88 14.79 -6.11
CA PHE A 215 -7.85 15.21 -5.17
C PHE A 215 -6.51 14.48 -5.40
N ILE A 216 -6.55 13.15 -5.61
CA ILE A 216 -5.37 12.35 -5.92
C ILE A 216 -4.73 12.79 -7.25
N LEU A 217 -5.55 12.98 -8.29
CA LEU A 217 -5.05 13.39 -9.61
C LEU A 217 -4.46 14.80 -9.60
N ASP A 218 -5.02 15.72 -8.81
CA ASP A 218 -4.48 17.08 -8.64
C ASP A 218 -3.11 17.05 -7.92
N ASP A 219 -2.99 16.25 -6.86
CA ASP A 219 -1.71 16.05 -6.18
C ASP A 219 -0.65 15.49 -7.12
N LEU A 220 -1.01 14.47 -7.92
CA LEU A 220 -0.10 13.84 -8.87
C LEU A 220 0.28 14.79 -10.03
N ALA A 221 -0.66 15.57 -10.55
CA ALA A 221 -0.38 16.56 -11.60
C ALA A 221 0.58 17.64 -11.08
N SER A 222 0.34 18.15 -9.86
CA SER A 222 1.24 19.10 -9.21
C SER A 222 2.62 18.49 -8.95
N ALA A 223 2.69 17.23 -8.50
CA ALA A 223 3.95 16.53 -8.27
C ALA A 223 4.72 16.29 -9.57
N GLU A 224 4.04 15.96 -10.69
CA GLU A 224 4.66 15.79 -12.02
C GLU A 224 5.38 17.08 -12.46
N GLU A 225 4.72 18.24 -12.29
CA GLU A 225 5.31 19.54 -12.60
C GLU A 225 6.49 19.87 -11.69
N LEU A 226 6.31 19.76 -10.37
CA LEU A 226 7.30 20.12 -9.37
C LEU A 226 8.56 19.25 -9.42
N LEU A 227 8.44 17.99 -9.82
CA LEU A 227 9.54 17.03 -9.90
C LEU A 227 10.12 16.87 -11.32
N SER A 228 9.69 17.68 -12.30
CA SER A 228 10.03 17.51 -13.72
C SER A 228 11.54 17.52 -14.02
N ASP A 229 12.30 18.28 -13.26
CA ASP A 229 13.78 18.41 -13.36
C ASP A 229 14.54 17.82 -12.16
N TYR A 230 13.81 17.16 -11.23
CA TYR A 230 14.39 16.60 -10.01
C TYR A 230 15.20 15.34 -10.27
N GLN A 231 16.48 15.37 -9.86
CA GLN A 231 17.37 14.22 -9.86
C GLN A 231 17.53 13.68 -8.43
N ARG A 232 16.78 12.63 -8.11
CA ARG A 232 16.82 12.06 -6.76
C ARG A 232 18.14 11.38 -6.43
N PRO A 233 18.67 11.54 -5.23
CA PRO A 233 19.90 10.86 -4.80
C PRO A 233 19.68 9.36 -4.53
N THR A 234 18.47 8.96 -4.12
CA THR A 234 18.15 7.59 -3.69
C THR A 234 16.74 7.19 -4.13
N LYS A 235 16.49 5.87 -4.27
CA LYS A 235 15.21 5.35 -4.77
C LYS A 235 14.07 5.40 -3.75
N ASN A 236 14.28 5.82 -2.50
CA ASN A 236 13.21 6.06 -1.54
C ASN A 236 12.54 7.43 -1.71
N LEU A 237 13.12 8.32 -2.49
CA LEU A 237 12.51 9.59 -2.81
C LEU A 237 11.70 9.48 -4.12
N PRO A 238 10.44 9.95 -4.15
CA PRO A 238 9.68 10.09 -5.38
C PRO A 238 10.39 10.98 -6.40
N CYS A 239 10.22 10.67 -7.67
CA CYS A 239 10.68 11.43 -8.83
C CYS A 239 9.66 11.28 -9.95
N THR A 240 9.81 11.96 -11.07
CA THR A 240 8.85 11.92 -12.18
C THR A 240 8.43 10.50 -12.60
N PRO A 241 9.33 9.51 -12.80
CA PRO A 241 8.90 8.14 -13.06
C PRO A 241 8.02 7.50 -11.97
N VAL A 242 8.23 7.85 -10.68
CA VAL A 242 7.35 7.37 -9.59
C VAL A 242 5.96 7.99 -9.70
N VAL A 243 5.88 9.29 -9.97
CA VAL A 243 4.60 9.98 -10.19
C VAL A 243 3.86 9.38 -11.38
N HIS A 244 4.56 9.14 -12.49
CA HIS A 244 3.98 8.46 -13.66
C HIS A 244 3.44 7.06 -13.32
N GLY A 245 4.15 6.29 -12.47
CA GLY A 245 3.68 4.99 -12.02
C GLY A 245 2.43 5.08 -11.14
N LEU A 246 2.34 6.07 -10.26
CA LEU A 246 1.12 6.35 -9.49
C LEU A 246 -0.03 6.79 -10.40
N MET A 247 0.24 7.62 -11.41
CA MET A 247 -0.74 7.97 -12.45
C MET A 247 -1.24 6.73 -13.20
N ALA A 248 -0.34 5.82 -13.60
CA ALA A 248 -0.70 4.58 -14.27
C ALA A 248 -1.65 3.71 -13.41
N ARG A 249 -1.33 3.56 -12.13
CA ARG A 249 -2.20 2.87 -11.16
C ARG A 249 -3.56 3.54 -11.03
N MET A 250 -3.59 4.86 -10.91
CA MET A 250 -4.83 5.62 -10.71
C MET A 250 -5.73 5.56 -11.94
N TRP A 251 -5.19 5.74 -13.15
CA TRP A 251 -5.96 5.66 -14.38
C TRP A 251 -6.47 4.24 -14.67
N LEU A 252 -5.71 3.21 -14.29
CA LEU A 252 -6.18 1.82 -14.37
C LEU A 252 -7.37 1.58 -13.43
N GLU A 253 -7.32 2.11 -12.21
CA GLU A 253 -8.41 2.04 -11.22
C GLU A 253 -9.68 2.72 -11.75
N ILE A 254 -9.55 3.95 -12.27
CA ILE A 254 -10.67 4.72 -12.83
C ILE A 254 -11.29 3.98 -14.03
N GLY A 255 -10.46 3.47 -14.93
CA GLY A 255 -10.93 2.69 -16.10
C GLY A 255 -11.69 1.44 -15.68
N SER A 256 -11.18 0.71 -14.71
CA SER A 256 -11.83 -0.49 -14.16
C SER A 256 -13.17 -0.16 -13.50
N ARG A 257 -13.24 0.97 -12.80
CA ARG A 257 -14.48 1.46 -12.19
C ARG A 257 -15.54 1.71 -13.26
N PHE A 258 -15.20 2.41 -14.31
CA PHE A 258 -16.16 2.73 -15.38
C PHE A 258 -16.51 1.52 -16.27
N GLU A 259 -15.69 0.47 -16.26
CA GLU A 259 -16.05 -0.83 -16.83
C GLU A 259 -17.15 -1.52 -16.03
N LEU A 260 -17.03 -1.53 -14.71
CA LEU A 260 -17.99 -2.18 -13.81
C LEU A 260 -19.23 -1.32 -13.53
N TYR A 261 -19.06 0.01 -13.45
CA TYR A 261 -20.09 1.00 -13.09
C TYR A 261 -20.09 2.14 -14.10
N PRO A 262 -20.66 1.94 -15.32
CA PRO A 262 -20.62 2.95 -16.39
C PRO A 262 -21.28 4.29 -16.01
N GLU A 263 -22.25 4.30 -15.10
CA GLU A 263 -22.91 5.49 -14.58
C GLU A 263 -21.98 6.41 -13.79
N ASP A 264 -20.92 5.86 -13.21
CA ASP A 264 -19.96 6.61 -12.41
C ASP A 264 -19.10 7.56 -13.25
N LEU A 265 -18.96 7.30 -14.56
CA LEU A 265 -18.34 8.24 -15.50
C LEU A 265 -19.08 9.59 -15.54
N ASN A 266 -20.40 9.52 -15.68
CA ASN A 266 -21.24 10.73 -15.67
C ASN A 266 -21.23 11.40 -14.30
N THR A 267 -21.28 10.61 -13.23
CA THR A 267 -21.21 11.13 -11.86
C THR A 267 -19.92 11.90 -11.63
N LEU A 268 -18.78 11.35 -12.04
CA LEU A 268 -17.48 12.02 -11.91
C LEU A 268 -17.42 13.31 -12.74
N ASN A 269 -17.80 13.26 -14.02
CA ASN A 269 -17.74 14.43 -14.90
C ASN A 269 -18.69 15.56 -14.48
N ASN A 270 -19.85 15.22 -13.90
CA ASN A 270 -20.80 16.23 -13.40
C ASN A 270 -20.32 16.92 -12.11
N ASN A 271 -19.40 16.31 -11.38
CA ASN A 271 -18.93 16.81 -10.07
C ASN A 271 -17.46 17.22 -10.08
N THR A 272 -16.75 17.06 -11.20
CA THR A 272 -15.35 17.47 -11.38
C THR A 272 -15.13 18.09 -12.75
N ASP A 273 -13.98 18.73 -12.94
CA ASP A 273 -13.52 19.31 -14.20
C ASP A 273 -12.65 18.33 -15.03
N LEU A 274 -12.61 17.03 -14.67
CA LEU A 274 -11.75 16.05 -15.33
C LEU A 274 -12.17 15.74 -16.78
N ASN A 275 -13.45 15.92 -17.12
CA ASN A 275 -13.99 15.80 -18.48
C ASN A 275 -13.53 14.52 -19.20
N ILE A 276 -13.63 13.37 -18.55
CA ILE A 276 -13.22 12.07 -19.10
C ILE A 276 -14.21 11.65 -20.17
N ALA A 277 -13.73 11.39 -21.40
CA ALA A 277 -14.59 11.06 -22.54
C ALA A 277 -15.18 9.64 -22.44
N SER A 278 -14.40 8.66 -22.01
CA SER A 278 -14.81 7.25 -21.89
C SER A 278 -13.87 6.45 -21.00
N LYS A 279 -14.25 5.22 -20.65
CA LYS A 279 -13.37 4.26 -19.96
C LYS A 279 -12.09 3.94 -20.73
N GLU A 280 -12.20 3.84 -22.06
CA GLU A 280 -11.05 3.59 -22.96
C GLU A 280 -10.02 4.73 -22.85
N THR A 281 -10.47 5.97 -22.64
CA THR A 281 -9.58 7.11 -22.37
C THR A 281 -8.75 6.89 -21.09
N CYS A 282 -9.36 6.33 -20.04
CA CYS A 282 -8.66 6.02 -18.80
C CYS A 282 -7.61 4.94 -19.01
N PHE A 283 -7.95 3.85 -19.69
CA PHE A 283 -7.01 2.79 -20.02
C PHE A 283 -5.89 3.27 -20.95
N THR A 284 -6.19 4.13 -21.92
CA THR A 284 -5.15 4.75 -22.77
C THR A 284 -4.15 5.53 -21.92
N LYS A 285 -4.63 6.38 -20.99
CA LYS A 285 -3.76 7.11 -20.08
C LYS A 285 -2.96 6.18 -19.16
N ALA A 286 -3.56 5.10 -18.64
CA ALA A 286 -2.84 4.12 -17.84
C ALA A 286 -1.68 3.49 -18.62
N ALA A 287 -1.90 3.10 -19.87
CA ALA A 287 -0.87 2.56 -20.75
C ALA A 287 0.23 3.58 -21.07
N GLU A 288 -0.14 4.83 -21.37
CA GLU A 288 0.81 5.92 -21.66
C GLU A 288 1.71 6.21 -20.47
N TYR A 289 1.15 6.34 -19.26
CA TYR A 289 1.93 6.59 -18.06
C TYR A 289 2.81 5.38 -17.69
N ALA A 290 2.33 4.15 -17.81
CA ALA A 290 3.13 2.96 -17.61
C ALA A 290 4.32 2.90 -18.59
N ARG A 291 4.09 3.25 -19.88
CA ARG A 291 5.13 3.32 -20.92
C ARG A 291 6.16 4.43 -20.63
N LYS A 292 5.74 5.58 -20.11
CA LYS A 292 6.68 6.62 -19.65
C LYS A 292 7.64 6.05 -18.58
N VAL A 293 7.12 5.37 -17.56
CA VAL A 293 7.98 4.76 -16.51
C VAL A 293 8.96 3.77 -17.11
N ILE A 294 8.51 2.88 -18.01
CA ILE A 294 9.36 1.89 -18.66
C ILE A 294 10.51 2.56 -19.42
N ASN A 295 10.23 3.67 -20.10
CA ASN A 295 11.23 4.37 -20.90
C ASN A 295 12.17 5.27 -20.09
N GLU A 296 11.71 5.86 -18.99
CA GLU A 296 12.37 6.97 -18.31
C GLU A 296 13.05 6.55 -17.00
N SER A 297 12.59 5.48 -16.35
CA SER A 297 13.12 5.11 -15.02
C SER A 297 14.52 4.48 -15.05
N GLY A 298 14.94 3.93 -16.18
CA GLY A 298 16.15 3.12 -16.30
C GLY A 298 16.06 1.75 -15.61
N ALA A 299 14.92 1.42 -14.98
CA ALA A 299 14.70 0.13 -14.35
C ALA A 299 14.42 -0.96 -15.40
N MET A 300 14.82 -2.18 -15.11
CA MET A 300 14.61 -3.36 -15.96
C MET A 300 14.01 -4.50 -15.13
N PRO A 301 13.14 -5.33 -15.72
CA PRO A 301 12.61 -6.51 -15.03
C PRO A 301 13.74 -7.41 -14.53
N LEU A 302 13.55 -7.99 -13.33
CA LEU A 302 14.50 -8.91 -12.72
C LEU A 302 14.78 -10.09 -13.65
N THR A 303 16.05 -10.41 -13.78
CA THR A 303 16.49 -11.69 -14.33
C THR A 303 16.25 -12.81 -13.29
N GLU A 304 16.27 -14.07 -13.73
CA GLU A 304 16.20 -15.21 -12.81
C GLU A 304 17.30 -15.15 -11.74
N LYS A 305 18.53 -14.76 -12.12
CA LYS A 305 19.66 -14.62 -11.20
C LYS A 305 19.40 -13.54 -10.14
N GLU A 306 18.91 -12.36 -10.53
CA GLU A 306 18.58 -11.26 -9.63
C GLU A 306 17.39 -11.60 -8.73
N TRP A 307 16.39 -12.29 -9.26
CA TRP A 307 15.22 -12.73 -8.50
C TRP A 307 15.62 -13.56 -7.28
N PHE A 308 16.55 -14.48 -7.45
CA PHE A 308 17.05 -15.32 -6.37
C PHE A 308 18.26 -14.74 -5.63
N GLY A 309 18.55 -13.45 -5.76
CA GLY A 309 19.62 -12.77 -5.04
C GLY A 309 21.03 -13.02 -5.57
N GLY A 310 21.16 -13.55 -6.79
CA GLY A 310 22.46 -13.84 -7.41
C GLY A 310 23.27 -14.90 -6.66
N ASP A 311 24.60 -14.83 -6.74
CA ASP A 311 25.48 -15.81 -6.10
C ASP A 311 25.69 -15.55 -4.59
N SER A 312 25.48 -14.30 -4.16
CA SER A 312 25.68 -13.85 -2.78
C SER A 312 24.39 -13.66 -1.99
N TYR A 313 23.23 -13.82 -2.64
CA TYR A 313 21.91 -13.52 -2.07
C TYR A 313 21.75 -12.09 -1.53
N THR A 314 22.54 -11.13 -2.06
CA THR A 314 22.59 -9.73 -1.61
C THR A 314 21.63 -8.80 -2.34
N THR A 315 21.02 -9.29 -3.42
CA THR A 315 20.05 -8.57 -4.26
C THR A 315 18.67 -9.26 -4.20
N GLY A 316 17.85 -9.14 -5.19
CA GLY A 316 16.53 -9.72 -5.17
C GLY A 316 15.52 -8.79 -4.50
N PHE A 317 14.85 -9.23 -3.45
CA PHE A 317 13.77 -8.46 -2.79
C PHE A 317 14.19 -7.85 -1.44
N ASN A 318 15.46 -7.52 -1.25
CA ASN A 318 15.99 -7.07 0.03
C ASN A 318 16.78 -5.78 -0.03
N SER A 319 16.90 -5.15 -1.20
CA SER A 319 17.67 -3.93 -1.37
C SER A 319 17.06 -2.98 -2.40
N VAL A 320 16.98 -1.71 -2.05
CA VAL A 320 16.60 -0.60 -2.95
C VAL A 320 17.56 -0.44 -4.14
N LEU A 321 18.75 -1.02 -4.07
CA LEU A 321 19.71 -1.06 -5.17
C LEU A 321 19.29 -2.03 -6.29
N THR A 322 18.32 -2.90 -6.03
CA THR A 322 17.75 -3.82 -7.03
C THR A 322 17.31 -3.06 -8.27
N ASN A 323 17.71 -3.56 -9.45
CA ASN A 323 17.52 -2.82 -10.70
C ASN A 323 16.06 -2.61 -11.07
N SER A 324 15.18 -3.57 -10.76
CA SER A 324 13.76 -3.47 -11.11
C SER A 324 12.96 -2.47 -10.27
N TRP A 325 13.51 -2.01 -9.14
CA TRP A 325 12.79 -1.10 -8.27
C TRP A 325 12.80 0.33 -8.82
N VAL A 326 11.62 0.81 -9.16
CA VAL A 326 11.38 2.23 -9.49
C VAL A 326 11.29 3.06 -8.21
N TRP A 327 10.70 2.52 -7.16
CA TRP A 327 10.55 3.15 -5.85
C TRP A 327 10.62 2.09 -4.75
N GLY A 328 11.25 2.41 -3.63
CA GLY A 328 11.36 1.51 -2.49
C GLY A 328 11.52 2.27 -1.17
N SER A 329 11.24 1.62 -0.07
CA SER A 329 11.60 2.12 1.26
C SER A 329 12.99 1.61 1.64
N ILE A 330 13.75 2.43 2.36
CA ILE A 330 15.06 2.06 2.93
C ILE A 330 14.85 1.80 4.41
N MET A 331 15.24 0.59 4.84
CA MET A 331 15.28 0.21 6.24
C MET A 331 16.72 0.30 6.74
N THR A 332 16.96 1.04 7.82
CA THR A 332 18.27 1.11 8.47
C THR A 332 18.37 0.15 9.64
N THR A 333 19.59 -0.12 10.11
CA THR A 333 19.79 -0.97 11.29
C THR A 333 19.21 -0.34 12.56
N GLU A 334 19.14 0.97 12.62
CA GLU A 334 18.53 1.74 13.70
C GLU A 334 17.00 1.61 13.72
N ASP A 335 16.38 1.35 12.56
CA ASP A 335 14.93 1.14 12.43
C ASP A 335 14.51 -0.26 12.87
N VAL A 336 15.44 -1.19 13.04
CA VAL A 336 15.14 -2.56 13.49
C VAL A 336 15.06 -2.62 15.01
N HIS A 337 13.85 -2.63 15.54
CA HIS A 337 13.61 -2.57 16.99
C HIS A 337 13.44 -3.92 17.67
N SER A 338 13.10 -4.98 16.90
CA SER A 338 12.77 -6.27 17.48
C SER A 338 12.90 -7.38 16.43
N TYR A 339 13.21 -8.59 16.88
CA TYR A 339 13.31 -9.79 16.05
C TYR A 339 12.03 -10.10 15.26
N TRP A 340 10.87 -9.78 15.81
CA TRP A 340 9.57 -10.12 15.22
C TRP A 340 8.84 -8.96 14.56
N LEU A 341 9.24 -7.72 14.84
CA LEU A 341 8.61 -6.52 14.30
C LEU A 341 9.29 -6.07 13.02
N ASN A 342 9.37 -6.94 12.02
CA ASN A 342 9.96 -6.59 10.73
C ASN A 342 9.51 -7.54 9.61
N PHE A 343 9.66 -7.07 8.39
CA PHE A 343 9.26 -7.81 7.19
C PHE A 343 10.08 -9.10 7.01
N ALA A 344 11.40 -9.04 7.20
CA ALA A 344 12.27 -10.21 7.06
C ALA A 344 11.88 -11.32 8.03
N GLY A 345 11.62 -10.97 9.30
CA GLY A 345 11.15 -11.92 10.30
C GLY A 345 9.85 -12.61 9.94
N SER A 346 8.95 -11.93 9.19
CA SER A 346 7.66 -12.49 8.77
C SER A 346 7.74 -13.32 7.50
N MET A 347 8.65 -12.98 6.58
CA MET A 347 8.63 -13.51 5.21
C MET A 347 9.81 -14.40 4.84
N CYS A 348 10.99 -14.22 5.47
CA CYS A 348 12.15 -15.05 5.19
C CYS A 348 12.00 -16.42 5.85
N PRO A 349 12.20 -17.52 5.13
CA PRO A 349 12.09 -18.88 5.69
C PRO A 349 13.28 -19.25 6.58
N GLU A 350 14.36 -18.48 6.57
CA GLU A 350 15.56 -18.69 7.36
C GLU A 350 15.30 -18.51 8.85
N GLN A 351 15.78 -19.44 9.67
CA GLN A 351 15.42 -19.52 11.09
C GLN A 351 16.15 -18.59 12.04
N THR A 352 17.20 -17.96 11.59
CA THR A 352 18.13 -17.21 12.44
C THR A 352 17.61 -15.86 12.90
N PHE A 353 16.42 -15.44 12.45
CA PHE A 353 15.82 -14.16 12.82
C PHE A 353 14.91 -14.22 14.06
N GLY A 354 15.31 -14.92 15.09
CA GLY A 354 14.61 -14.91 16.37
C GLY A 354 13.15 -15.38 16.25
N TYR A 355 12.19 -14.55 16.65
CA TYR A 355 10.77 -14.93 16.67
C TYR A 355 10.06 -14.81 15.34
N GLY A 356 10.65 -14.14 14.37
CA GLY A 356 9.99 -13.79 13.12
C GLY A 356 9.92 -14.90 12.08
N ASN A 357 10.50 -16.06 12.33
CA ASN A 357 10.57 -17.14 11.37
C ASN A 357 9.62 -18.31 11.70
N ARG A 358 9.83 -19.45 11.02
CA ARG A 358 9.03 -20.66 11.12
C ARG A 358 8.66 -21.09 12.56
N LYS A 359 9.49 -20.79 13.55
CA LYS A 359 9.24 -21.21 14.94
C LYS A 359 8.06 -20.46 15.56
N TRP A 360 7.87 -19.20 15.19
CA TRP A 360 6.92 -18.30 15.86
C TRP A 360 5.84 -17.76 14.93
N GLN A 361 6.13 -17.58 13.65
CA GLN A 361 5.18 -17.02 12.65
C GLN A 361 4.80 -18.03 11.55
N GLY A 362 5.37 -19.20 11.54
CA GLY A 362 5.13 -20.23 10.54
C GLY A 362 5.66 -19.86 9.16
N TYR A 363 5.67 -20.85 8.27
CA TYR A 363 6.04 -20.65 6.87
C TYR A 363 4.92 -19.99 6.08
N LYS A 364 5.26 -19.17 5.10
CA LYS A 364 4.31 -18.60 4.15
C LYS A 364 4.23 -19.47 2.92
N LEU A 365 3.02 -19.90 2.59
CA LEU A 365 2.75 -20.85 1.51
C LEU A 365 2.00 -20.19 0.37
N ILE A 366 2.35 -20.57 -0.87
CA ILE A 366 1.50 -20.26 -2.03
C ILE A 366 0.29 -21.21 -2.08
N GLY A 367 -0.84 -20.70 -2.61
CA GLY A 367 -1.99 -21.55 -2.92
C GLY A 367 -1.66 -22.63 -3.95
N LYS A 368 -2.00 -23.92 -3.63
CA LYS A 368 -1.75 -25.07 -4.51
C LYS A 368 -2.26 -24.85 -5.94
N LYS A 369 -3.47 -24.29 -6.08
CA LYS A 369 -4.09 -24.04 -7.37
C LYS A 369 -3.25 -23.13 -8.27
N LEU A 370 -2.70 -22.05 -7.71
CA LEU A 370 -1.80 -21.16 -8.44
C LEU A 370 -0.48 -21.86 -8.75
N PHE A 371 0.13 -22.53 -7.77
CA PHE A 371 1.39 -23.25 -7.96
C PHE A 371 1.30 -24.30 -9.09
N ASP A 372 0.22 -25.07 -9.15
CA ASP A 372 0.00 -26.09 -10.17
C ASP A 372 -0.18 -25.50 -11.58
N GLN A 373 -0.66 -24.25 -11.67
CA GLN A 373 -0.82 -23.54 -12.94
C GLN A 373 0.49 -22.99 -13.49
N ILE A 374 1.53 -22.81 -12.67
CA ILE A 374 2.84 -22.34 -13.13
C ILE A 374 3.55 -23.44 -13.88
N PRO A 375 3.80 -23.31 -15.20
CA PRO A 375 4.46 -24.36 -15.97
C PRO A 375 5.97 -24.39 -15.69
N ASN A 376 6.61 -25.51 -16.00
CA ASN A 376 8.06 -25.69 -15.74
C ASN A 376 8.95 -24.78 -16.61
N ALA A 377 8.43 -24.20 -17.67
CA ALA A 377 9.14 -23.21 -18.48
C ALA A 377 9.24 -21.84 -17.77
N ASP A 378 8.34 -21.55 -16.83
CA ASP A 378 8.40 -20.35 -15.99
C ASP A 378 9.35 -20.61 -14.82
N TRP A 379 10.52 -19.98 -14.86
CA TRP A 379 11.54 -20.15 -13.84
C TRP A 379 11.10 -19.66 -12.44
N ARG A 380 10.09 -18.79 -12.35
CA ARG A 380 9.52 -18.35 -11.07
C ARG A 380 8.90 -19.47 -10.27
N LYS A 381 8.58 -20.62 -10.88
CA LYS A 381 8.04 -21.80 -10.18
C LYS A 381 8.93 -22.26 -9.04
N THR A 382 10.25 -22.13 -9.17
CA THR A 382 11.21 -22.50 -8.13
C THR A 382 11.30 -21.49 -6.97
N THR A 383 10.44 -20.48 -6.98
CA THR A 383 10.21 -19.59 -5.81
C THR A 383 9.51 -20.31 -4.67
N TRP A 384 8.87 -21.44 -4.95
CA TRP A 384 8.15 -22.24 -3.94
C TRP A 384 8.58 -23.69 -3.99
N ILE A 385 8.63 -24.31 -2.81
CA ILE A 385 9.04 -25.71 -2.67
C ILE A 385 7.95 -26.62 -3.24
N ALA A 386 8.30 -27.39 -4.25
CA ALA A 386 7.38 -28.38 -4.83
C ALA A 386 7.06 -29.49 -3.82
N PRO A 387 5.85 -30.08 -3.85
CA PRO A 387 5.46 -31.15 -2.93
C PRO A 387 6.42 -32.35 -2.92
N GLU A 388 6.94 -32.72 -4.08
CA GLU A 388 7.87 -33.83 -4.23
C GLU A 388 9.26 -33.58 -3.66
N ASP A 389 9.60 -32.31 -3.40
CA ASP A 389 10.91 -31.89 -2.87
C ASP A 389 10.84 -31.46 -1.40
N ALA A 390 9.65 -31.33 -0.84
CA ALA A 390 9.48 -30.98 0.57
C ALA A 390 10.13 -32.02 1.47
N HIS A 391 10.70 -31.58 2.58
CA HIS A 391 11.40 -32.42 3.57
C HIS A 391 12.64 -33.15 3.01
N LYS A 392 13.24 -32.61 1.95
CA LYS A 392 14.48 -33.13 1.35
C LYS A 392 15.53 -32.04 1.30
N ALA A 393 16.81 -32.42 1.24
CA ALA A 393 17.88 -31.47 0.99
C ALA A 393 17.67 -30.72 -0.33
N PRO A 394 17.90 -29.37 -0.38
CA PRO A 394 17.54 -28.55 -1.53
C PRO A 394 18.31 -28.88 -2.81
N GLY A 395 19.50 -29.42 -2.70
CA GLY A 395 20.41 -29.64 -3.83
C GLY A 395 20.69 -28.32 -4.55
N THR A 396 20.71 -28.38 -5.89
CA THR A 396 20.90 -27.19 -6.75
C THR A 396 19.60 -26.62 -7.33
N LYS A 397 18.46 -27.26 -7.07
CA LYS A 397 17.16 -26.85 -7.62
C LYS A 397 16.65 -25.55 -7.01
N TYR A 398 16.85 -25.41 -5.70
CA TYR A 398 16.39 -24.25 -4.95
C TYR A 398 17.58 -23.42 -4.47
N ARG A 399 17.48 -22.11 -4.65
CA ARG A 399 18.50 -21.17 -4.18
C ARG A 399 18.07 -20.62 -2.82
N THR A 400 18.59 -21.22 -1.76
CA THR A 400 18.29 -20.85 -0.37
C THR A 400 19.58 -20.76 0.46
N LEU A 401 19.52 -19.99 1.56
CA LEU A 401 20.58 -19.89 2.57
C LEU A 401 20.42 -20.95 3.67
N LEU A 402 19.34 -21.71 3.64
CA LEU A 402 19.04 -22.75 4.64
C LEU A 402 20.00 -23.92 4.52
N THR A 403 20.33 -24.52 5.66
CA THR A 403 21.03 -25.80 5.73
C THR A 403 20.12 -26.95 5.28
N ASP A 404 20.68 -28.11 4.99
CA ASP A 404 19.91 -29.28 4.64
C ASP A 404 18.93 -29.68 5.76
N ASP A 405 19.34 -29.55 7.03
CA ASP A 405 18.49 -29.83 8.17
C ASP A 405 17.31 -28.87 8.28
N ASP A 406 17.56 -27.56 8.06
CA ASP A 406 16.51 -26.54 8.05
C ASP A 406 15.52 -26.77 6.90
N PHE A 407 16.03 -27.13 5.72
CA PHE A 407 15.20 -27.37 4.55
C PHE A 407 14.35 -28.64 4.72
N ALA A 408 14.86 -29.65 5.42
CA ALA A 408 14.12 -30.88 5.70
C ALA A 408 12.83 -30.66 6.50
N ASP A 409 12.74 -29.55 7.26
CA ASP A 409 11.54 -29.19 8.02
C ASP A 409 10.53 -28.33 7.22
N MET A 410 10.89 -27.88 6.01
CA MET A 410 10.01 -27.00 5.23
C MET A 410 8.82 -27.74 4.64
N PRO A 411 7.59 -27.29 4.89
CA PRO A 411 6.41 -27.88 4.26
C PRO A 411 6.38 -27.57 2.75
N PRO A 412 5.62 -28.37 1.96
CA PRO A 412 5.40 -28.08 0.55
C PRO A 412 4.76 -26.68 0.36
N TYR A 413 5.01 -26.10 -0.79
CA TYR A 413 4.52 -24.76 -1.18
C TYR A 413 5.14 -23.59 -0.41
N THR A 414 6.13 -23.80 0.45
CA THR A 414 6.83 -22.73 1.16
C THR A 414 7.50 -21.78 0.17
N GLY A 415 7.25 -20.47 0.34
CA GLY A 415 7.89 -19.41 -0.42
C GLY A 415 9.31 -19.14 0.07
N ILE A 416 10.27 -19.05 -0.87
CA ILE A 416 11.66 -18.69 -0.63
C ILE A 416 12.07 -17.41 -1.39
N LYS A 417 11.10 -16.55 -1.71
CA LYS A 417 11.29 -15.32 -2.47
C LYS A 417 12.11 -14.29 -1.69
N PHE A 418 11.78 -14.10 -0.43
CA PHE A 418 12.37 -13.07 0.41
C PHE A 418 13.56 -13.60 1.20
N ARG A 419 14.57 -12.74 1.37
CA ARG A 419 15.83 -13.10 2.02
C ARG A 419 16.30 -12.02 2.96
N PRO A 420 17.13 -12.36 3.96
CA PRO A 420 17.80 -11.37 4.78
C PRO A 420 18.62 -10.40 3.94
N LYS A 421 18.75 -9.17 4.41
CA LYS A 421 19.61 -8.17 3.75
C LYS A 421 21.04 -8.67 3.70
N ASN A 422 21.65 -8.58 2.53
CA ASN A 422 23.02 -9.07 2.24
C ASN A 422 23.24 -10.57 2.54
N GLY A 423 22.18 -11.36 2.70
CA GLY A 423 22.30 -12.76 3.11
C GLY A 423 22.82 -12.94 4.54
N GLU A 424 22.76 -11.91 5.39
CA GLU A 424 23.27 -11.96 6.77
C GLU A 424 22.34 -12.78 7.66
N MET A 425 22.87 -13.88 8.19
CA MET A 425 22.14 -14.85 8.99
C MET A 425 22.51 -14.83 10.48
N ASN A 426 23.58 -14.11 10.85
CA ASN A 426 24.13 -14.11 12.19
C ASN A 426 23.80 -12.85 12.99
N ASP A 427 23.80 -11.70 12.33
CA ASP A 427 23.41 -10.41 12.92
C ASP A 427 22.02 -10.01 12.40
N TYR A 428 21.00 -10.20 13.25
CA TYR A 428 19.62 -9.87 12.88
C TYR A 428 19.40 -8.37 12.62
N THR A 429 20.17 -7.50 13.25
CA THR A 429 20.02 -6.05 13.05
C THR A 429 20.40 -5.64 11.63
N ILE A 430 21.34 -6.35 11.04
CA ILE A 430 21.72 -6.20 9.63
C ILE A 430 20.73 -6.97 8.75
N GLY A 431 20.55 -8.26 9.01
CA GLY A 431 19.75 -9.14 8.16
C GLY A 431 18.25 -8.78 8.11
N ALA A 432 17.71 -8.24 9.21
CA ALA A 432 16.32 -7.82 9.28
C ALA A 432 16.08 -6.40 8.69
N ALA A 433 17.13 -5.61 8.45
CA ALA A 433 17.04 -4.28 7.85
C ALA A 433 16.78 -4.36 6.33
N VAL A 434 15.77 -5.12 5.94
CA VAL A 434 15.39 -5.35 4.54
C VAL A 434 14.64 -4.16 3.99
N ASP A 435 15.12 -3.60 2.88
CA ASP A 435 14.39 -2.61 2.12
C ASP A 435 13.13 -3.23 1.49
N TYR A 436 12.11 -2.41 1.23
CA TYR A 436 10.84 -2.92 0.70
C TYR A 436 10.46 -2.22 -0.62
N PRO A 437 10.05 -2.97 -1.68
CA PRO A 437 9.63 -2.37 -2.95
C PRO A 437 8.25 -1.71 -2.81
N LEU A 438 8.16 -0.42 -3.18
CA LEU A 438 6.90 0.30 -3.30
C LEU A 438 6.37 0.30 -4.74
N MET A 439 7.29 0.19 -5.70
CA MET A 439 6.98 0.10 -7.12
C MET A 439 8.12 -0.61 -7.87
N ARG A 440 7.79 -1.69 -8.57
CA ARG A 440 8.72 -2.39 -9.47
C ARG A 440 8.30 -2.19 -10.92
N ILE A 441 9.28 -2.21 -11.82
CA ILE A 441 9.04 -1.96 -13.25
C ILE A 441 8.14 -3.02 -13.88
N GLU A 442 8.15 -4.24 -13.39
CA GLU A 442 7.29 -5.34 -13.86
C GLU A 442 5.80 -5.00 -13.75
N GLU A 443 5.42 -4.24 -12.73
CA GLU A 443 4.05 -3.77 -12.58
C GLU A 443 3.64 -2.87 -13.75
N MET A 444 4.55 -2.02 -14.21
CA MET A 444 4.27 -1.13 -15.34
C MET A 444 4.09 -1.89 -16.65
N TYR A 445 4.86 -2.95 -16.90
CA TYR A 445 4.64 -3.83 -18.05
C TYR A 445 3.27 -4.52 -18.00
N LEU A 446 2.84 -4.97 -16.82
CA LEU A 446 1.56 -5.66 -16.66
C LEU A 446 0.36 -4.69 -16.67
N ILE A 447 0.52 -3.46 -16.15
CA ILE A 447 -0.48 -2.38 -16.32
C ILE A 447 -0.60 -2.01 -17.79
N GLU A 448 0.51 -1.83 -18.50
CA GLU A 448 0.48 -1.52 -19.92
C GLU A 448 -0.24 -2.60 -20.73
N ALA A 449 0.07 -3.87 -20.49
CA ALA A 449 -0.56 -4.98 -21.20
C ALA A 449 -2.08 -4.99 -20.99
N GLU A 450 -2.54 -4.86 -19.73
CA GLU A 450 -3.96 -4.81 -19.42
C GLU A 450 -4.63 -3.59 -20.07
N ALA A 451 -4.06 -2.42 -19.87
CA ALA A 451 -4.62 -1.16 -20.35
C ALA A 451 -4.69 -1.09 -21.89
N ILE A 452 -3.68 -1.63 -22.60
CA ILE A 452 -3.72 -1.76 -24.07
C ILE A 452 -4.82 -2.73 -24.51
N GLY A 453 -4.97 -3.87 -23.82
CA GLY A 453 -6.08 -4.79 -24.10
C GLY A 453 -7.44 -4.11 -23.98
N MET A 454 -7.64 -3.34 -22.91
CA MET A 454 -8.91 -2.67 -22.63
C MET A 454 -9.18 -1.45 -23.53
N SER A 455 -8.15 -0.78 -24.06
CA SER A 455 -8.30 0.41 -24.90
C SER A 455 -8.18 0.14 -26.40
N GLN A 456 -7.37 -0.84 -26.82
CA GLN A 456 -7.04 -1.10 -28.23
C GLN A 456 -7.52 -2.49 -28.71
N GLY A 457 -8.01 -3.32 -27.79
CA GLY A 457 -8.61 -4.61 -28.07
C GLY A 457 -7.75 -5.81 -27.66
N LEU A 458 -8.43 -6.96 -27.53
CA LEU A 458 -7.93 -8.20 -26.95
C LEU A 458 -6.58 -8.65 -27.54
N ALA A 459 -6.44 -8.65 -28.88
CA ALA A 459 -5.21 -9.14 -29.52
C ALA A 459 -3.99 -8.29 -29.18
N ALA A 460 -4.16 -6.97 -29.07
CA ALA A 460 -3.07 -6.07 -28.71
C ALA A 460 -2.60 -6.30 -27.26
N GLY A 461 -3.55 -6.49 -26.33
CA GLY A 461 -3.23 -6.82 -24.93
C GLY A 461 -2.55 -8.18 -24.79
N ILE A 462 -3.05 -9.22 -25.47
CA ILE A 462 -2.43 -10.55 -25.49
C ILE A 462 -0.98 -10.46 -25.97
N SER A 463 -0.71 -9.77 -27.07
CA SER A 463 0.66 -9.60 -27.59
C SER A 463 1.59 -8.98 -26.54
N LYS A 464 1.16 -7.94 -25.84
CA LYS A 464 1.95 -7.29 -24.79
C LYS A 464 2.25 -8.19 -23.59
N LEU A 465 1.25 -8.97 -23.17
CA LEU A 465 1.41 -9.91 -22.06
C LEU A 465 2.38 -11.03 -22.43
N GLU A 466 2.22 -11.61 -23.62
CA GLU A 466 3.09 -12.66 -24.14
C GLU A 466 4.53 -12.17 -24.32
N ASP A 467 4.72 -10.95 -24.84
CA ASP A 467 6.04 -10.32 -24.99
C ASP A 467 6.75 -10.21 -23.63
N PHE A 468 6.06 -9.71 -22.60
CA PHE A 468 6.64 -9.60 -21.26
C PHE A 468 7.01 -10.97 -20.68
N VAL A 469 6.07 -11.91 -20.67
CA VAL A 469 6.25 -13.21 -20.03
C VAL A 469 7.34 -14.02 -20.74
N ASN A 470 7.32 -14.08 -22.07
CA ASN A 470 8.31 -14.83 -22.84
C ASN A 470 9.70 -14.20 -22.78
N THR A 471 9.79 -12.86 -22.73
CA THR A 471 11.09 -12.18 -22.68
C THR A 471 11.76 -12.30 -21.32
N PHE A 472 10.98 -12.22 -20.23
CA PHE A 472 11.56 -12.04 -18.90
C PHE A 472 11.31 -13.19 -17.91
N ARG A 473 10.35 -14.09 -18.18
CA ARG A 473 9.91 -15.08 -17.19
C ARG A 473 10.04 -16.53 -17.63
N TYR A 474 10.18 -16.75 -18.93
CA TYR A 474 10.21 -18.09 -19.46
C TYR A 474 11.58 -18.49 -19.99
N ASN A 475 11.97 -19.73 -19.69
CA ASN A 475 13.03 -20.38 -20.43
C ASN A 475 12.47 -20.86 -21.76
N THR A 476 12.67 -20.08 -22.82
CA THR A 476 12.11 -20.35 -24.14
C THR A 476 12.63 -21.63 -24.80
N SER A 477 13.74 -22.22 -24.30
CA SER A 477 14.21 -23.54 -24.72
C SER A 477 13.34 -24.69 -24.16
N VAL A 478 12.58 -24.45 -23.09
CA VAL A 478 11.69 -25.41 -22.44
C VAL A 478 10.25 -25.26 -22.93
N GLY A 479 9.81 -24.02 -23.19
CA GLY A 479 8.47 -23.73 -23.64
C GLY A 479 8.22 -22.23 -23.78
N SER A 480 7.07 -21.86 -24.35
CA SER A 480 6.63 -20.46 -24.49
C SER A 480 5.28 -20.27 -23.83
N TYR A 481 5.07 -19.07 -23.30
CA TYR A 481 3.77 -18.63 -22.80
C TYR A 481 2.85 -18.27 -23.95
N THR A 482 1.62 -18.75 -23.89
CA THR A 482 0.53 -18.37 -24.77
C THR A 482 -0.67 -17.99 -23.92
N CYS A 483 -1.14 -16.76 -24.06
CA CYS A 483 -2.29 -16.25 -23.35
C CYS A 483 -3.59 -16.75 -23.99
N LYS A 484 -4.26 -17.68 -23.32
CA LYS A 484 -5.55 -18.22 -23.78
C LYS A 484 -6.67 -17.41 -23.12
N ALA A 485 -7.12 -16.37 -23.81
CA ALA A 485 -8.28 -15.57 -23.43
C ALA A 485 -9.17 -15.36 -24.66
N ASN A 486 -10.48 -15.54 -24.50
CA ASN A 486 -11.46 -15.40 -25.57
C ASN A 486 -12.14 -14.02 -25.59
N ASP A 487 -12.08 -13.32 -24.46
CA ASP A 487 -12.62 -11.97 -24.28
C ASP A 487 -11.75 -11.13 -23.33
N LEU A 488 -12.10 -9.86 -23.19
CA LEU A 488 -11.36 -8.91 -22.34
C LEU A 488 -11.41 -9.26 -20.85
N LYS A 489 -12.51 -9.83 -20.38
CA LYS A 489 -12.65 -10.24 -18.96
C LYS A 489 -11.74 -11.43 -18.64
N GLU A 490 -11.68 -12.43 -19.51
CA GLU A 490 -10.73 -13.54 -19.40
C GLU A 490 -9.29 -13.04 -19.50
N PHE A 491 -9.02 -12.09 -20.39
CA PHE A 491 -7.70 -11.48 -20.54
C PHE A 491 -7.27 -10.76 -19.26
N GLN A 492 -8.12 -9.94 -18.64
CA GLN A 492 -7.81 -9.31 -17.37
C GLN A 492 -7.47 -10.36 -16.29
N LYS A 493 -8.22 -11.47 -16.23
CA LYS A 493 -7.90 -12.58 -15.31
C LYS A 493 -6.52 -13.19 -15.59
N LYS A 494 -6.11 -13.27 -16.87
CA LYS A 494 -4.76 -13.76 -17.25
C LYS A 494 -3.66 -12.78 -16.86
N VAL A 495 -3.88 -11.49 -16.97
CA VAL A 495 -2.95 -10.49 -16.44
C VAL A 495 -2.84 -10.60 -14.91
N VAL A 496 -3.96 -10.71 -14.20
CA VAL A 496 -3.96 -10.88 -12.74
C VAL A 496 -3.27 -12.19 -12.33
N GLU A 497 -3.45 -13.29 -13.08
CA GLU A 497 -2.71 -14.55 -12.86
C GLU A 497 -1.19 -14.33 -12.91
N GLN A 498 -0.68 -13.58 -13.89
CA GLN A 498 0.73 -13.23 -13.95
C GLN A 498 1.17 -12.32 -12.80
N LYS A 499 0.35 -11.36 -12.39
CA LYS A 499 0.61 -10.53 -11.21
C LYS A 499 0.63 -11.35 -9.91
N ARG A 500 -0.27 -12.31 -9.73
CA ARG A 500 -0.30 -13.21 -8.55
C ARG A 500 1.01 -13.99 -8.38
N ILE A 501 1.60 -14.43 -9.50
CA ILE A 501 2.91 -15.10 -9.50
C ILE A 501 4.04 -14.10 -9.22
N GLU A 502 4.00 -12.95 -9.90
CA GLU A 502 5.06 -11.95 -9.86
C GLU A 502 5.17 -11.25 -8.50
N PHE A 503 4.05 -10.86 -7.94
CA PHE A 503 3.97 -10.00 -6.76
C PHE A 503 3.54 -10.72 -5.48
N TRP A 504 3.61 -12.05 -5.47
CA TRP A 504 3.31 -12.83 -4.28
C TRP A 504 4.10 -12.33 -3.06
N GLY A 505 3.41 -12.03 -1.98
CA GLY A 505 3.98 -11.50 -0.73
C GLY A 505 4.29 -9.99 -0.75
N GLU A 506 3.93 -9.25 -1.81
CA GLU A 506 4.16 -7.80 -1.92
C GLU A 506 2.88 -6.95 -1.66
N GLY A 507 1.74 -7.58 -1.42
CA GLY A 507 0.50 -6.92 -0.99
C GLY A 507 -0.22 -6.08 -2.04
N ILE A 508 0.20 -6.14 -3.32
CA ILE A 508 -0.43 -5.33 -4.38
C ILE A 508 -1.57 -6.03 -5.10
N ILE A 509 -1.67 -7.35 -4.99
CA ILE A 509 -2.72 -8.15 -5.65
C ILE A 509 -4.12 -7.85 -5.09
N PHE A 510 -4.20 -7.41 -3.84
CA PHE A 510 -5.42 -6.93 -3.22
C PHE A 510 -6.15 -5.89 -4.08
N TRP A 511 -5.40 -5.01 -4.73
CA TRP A 511 -5.96 -3.97 -5.59
C TRP A 511 -6.65 -4.54 -6.82
N ASP A 512 -6.05 -5.55 -7.44
CA ASP A 512 -6.64 -6.21 -8.62
C ASP A 512 -7.90 -6.98 -8.25
N TYR A 513 -7.91 -7.71 -7.13
CA TYR A 513 -9.11 -8.40 -6.65
C TYR A 513 -10.25 -7.43 -6.37
N LYS A 514 -9.96 -6.30 -5.72
CA LYS A 514 -11.00 -5.35 -5.34
C LYS A 514 -11.51 -4.52 -6.53
N ARG A 515 -10.63 -4.00 -7.40
CA ARG A 515 -11.04 -3.19 -8.55
C ARG A 515 -11.80 -3.97 -9.63
N LEU A 516 -11.53 -5.27 -9.76
CA LEU A 516 -12.18 -6.16 -10.72
C LEU A 516 -13.27 -7.03 -10.07
N GLU A 517 -13.51 -6.89 -8.79
CA GLU A 517 -14.46 -7.69 -7.99
C GLU A 517 -14.28 -9.20 -8.22
N LEU A 518 -13.01 -9.64 -8.17
CA LEU A 518 -12.66 -11.03 -8.39
C LEU A 518 -13.02 -11.89 -7.18
N GLN A 519 -13.51 -13.09 -7.48
CA GLN A 519 -13.76 -14.09 -6.45
C GLN A 519 -12.46 -14.55 -5.81
N VAL A 520 -12.45 -14.67 -4.49
CA VAL A 520 -11.41 -15.37 -3.71
C VAL A 520 -11.87 -16.79 -3.45
N VAL A 521 -11.09 -17.79 -3.84
CA VAL A 521 -11.43 -19.22 -3.69
C VAL A 521 -10.29 -19.96 -2.98
N ARG A 522 -10.44 -20.19 -1.68
CA ARG A 522 -9.45 -20.90 -0.85
C ARG A 522 -9.87 -22.33 -0.50
N GLY A 523 -11.20 -22.59 -0.45
CA GLY A 523 -11.78 -23.89 -0.14
C GLY A 523 -12.19 -24.65 -1.40
N TYR A 524 -11.53 -25.78 -1.67
CA TYR A 524 -11.83 -26.71 -2.75
C TYR A 524 -11.21 -28.09 -2.43
N PRO A 525 -11.67 -29.20 -3.06
CA PRO A 525 -11.10 -30.52 -2.82
C PRO A 525 -9.59 -30.56 -3.06
N GLY A 526 -8.83 -31.00 -2.06
CA GLY A 526 -7.36 -31.09 -2.14
C GLY A 526 -6.62 -29.75 -2.01
N THR A 527 -7.26 -28.70 -1.53
CA THR A 527 -6.61 -27.41 -1.23
C THR A 527 -5.52 -27.58 -0.16
N ASN A 528 -4.43 -26.81 -0.28
CA ASN A 528 -3.41 -26.70 0.77
C ASN A 528 -3.68 -25.54 1.76
N ALA A 529 -4.80 -24.82 1.59
CA ALA A 529 -5.21 -23.81 2.57
C ALA A 529 -5.45 -24.51 3.93
N PRO A 530 -4.86 -23.99 5.03
CA PRO A 530 -5.11 -24.53 6.36
C PRO A 530 -6.61 -24.44 6.73
N ILE A 531 -7.04 -25.33 7.61
CA ILE A 531 -8.37 -25.23 8.24
C ILE A 531 -8.46 -23.86 8.93
N GLY A 532 -9.58 -23.17 8.80
CA GLY A 532 -9.75 -21.80 9.26
C GLY A 532 -9.47 -20.73 8.21
N TYR A 533 -8.84 -21.09 7.06
CA TYR A 533 -8.59 -20.17 5.93
C TYR A 533 -9.51 -20.45 4.71
N ARG A 534 -10.26 -21.53 4.70
CA ARG A 534 -10.98 -22.07 3.54
C ARG A 534 -12.27 -21.32 3.25
N PHE A 535 -12.17 -20.02 3.00
CA PHE A 535 -13.31 -19.18 2.66
C PHE A 535 -13.36 -18.91 1.16
N ASN A 536 -14.58 -18.97 0.61
CA ASN A 536 -14.85 -18.66 -0.80
C ASN A 536 -15.81 -17.48 -0.86
N SER A 537 -15.39 -16.37 -1.49
CA SER A 537 -16.30 -15.26 -1.74
C SER A 537 -17.30 -15.61 -2.85
N ILE A 538 -18.33 -14.80 -2.99
CA ILE A 538 -19.35 -14.99 -4.01
C ILE A 538 -18.83 -14.51 -5.36
N GLU A 539 -18.99 -15.30 -6.42
CA GLU A 539 -18.53 -14.95 -7.76
C GLU A 539 -19.24 -13.69 -8.29
N GLY A 540 -18.48 -12.79 -8.90
CA GLY A 540 -18.96 -11.52 -9.43
C GLY A 540 -19.17 -10.42 -8.39
N TYR A 541 -18.68 -10.63 -7.16
CA TYR A 541 -18.72 -9.68 -6.06
C TYR A 541 -17.37 -9.57 -5.35
N CYS A 542 -17.16 -8.44 -4.70
CA CYS A 542 -16.00 -8.23 -3.85
C CYS A 542 -16.05 -9.17 -2.63
N ALA A 543 -14.91 -9.74 -2.25
CA ALA A 543 -14.85 -10.52 -1.01
C ALA A 543 -15.20 -9.62 0.20
N PRO A 544 -16.11 -10.05 1.11
CA PRO A 544 -16.55 -9.21 2.23
C PRO A 544 -15.42 -8.61 3.06
N TRP A 545 -14.39 -9.39 3.35
CA TRP A 545 -13.24 -8.98 4.15
C TRP A 545 -12.28 -8.00 3.43
N MET A 546 -12.46 -7.77 2.12
CA MET A 546 -11.74 -6.73 1.37
C MET A 546 -12.38 -5.34 1.51
N ASN A 547 -13.62 -5.25 2.01
CA ASN A 547 -14.22 -4.01 2.48
C ASN A 547 -13.75 -3.75 3.91
N ILE A 548 -12.54 -3.22 4.05
CA ILE A 548 -11.92 -3.06 5.37
C ILE A 548 -12.81 -2.23 6.27
N PHE A 549 -13.02 -2.71 7.50
CA PHE A 549 -13.83 -2.02 8.49
C PHE A 549 -13.11 -0.75 8.96
N ILE A 550 -13.85 0.32 9.15
CA ILE A 550 -13.29 1.56 9.70
C ILE A 550 -13.23 1.41 11.22
N SER A 551 -12.10 1.79 11.83
CA SER A 551 -11.92 1.74 13.27
C SER A 551 -13.11 2.32 14.03
N LEU A 552 -13.60 1.60 15.02
CA LEU A 552 -14.68 2.08 15.91
C LEU A 552 -14.29 3.39 16.63
N TYR A 553 -13.02 3.59 16.90
CA TYR A 553 -12.51 4.82 17.51
C TYR A 553 -12.70 6.05 16.63
N GLU A 554 -12.70 5.89 15.29
CA GLU A 554 -12.97 7.01 14.39
C GLU A 554 -14.34 7.62 14.67
N ASN A 555 -15.38 6.80 14.83
CA ASN A 555 -16.74 7.30 15.09
C ASN A 555 -16.89 7.98 16.46
N VAL A 556 -15.97 7.75 17.39
CA VAL A 556 -15.92 8.46 18.67
C VAL A 556 -15.46 9.91 18.49
N PHE A 557 -14.46 10.12 17.64
CA PHE A 557 -13.82 11.41 17.43
C PHE A 557 -14.38 12.17 16.23
N ASN A 558 -14.76 11.46 15.16
CA ASN A 558 -15.35 12.02 13.95
C ASN A 558 -16.78 11.49 13.75
N LYS A 559 -17.78 12.27 14.14
CA LYS A 559 -19.19 11.89 14.04
C LYS A 559 -19.72 11.79 12.61
N GLY A 560 -19.02 12.43 11.65
CA GLY A 560 -19.35 12.39 10.24
C GLY A 560 -18.97 11.09 9.53
N ALA A 561 -18.04 10.30 10.09
CA ALA A 561 -17.54 9.07 9.46
C ALA A 561 -18.49 7.89 9.73
N VAL A 562 -19.33 7.56 8.75
CA VAL A 562 -20.23 6.38 8.81
C VAL A 562 -19.39 5.11 8.56
N LEU A 563 -19.50 4.12 9.45
CA LEU A 563 -18.74 2.87 9.39
C LEU A 563 -19.27 1.91 8.31
N ASN A 564 -18.36 1.17 7.67
CA ASN A 564 -18.72 0.04 6.82
C ASN A 564 -19.46 -1.05 7.62
N PRO A 565 -20.27 -1.92 6.99
CA PRO A 565 -20.74 -3.14 7.63
C PRO A 565 -19.57 -4.00 8.10
N ASP A 566 -19.73 -4.64 9.26
CA ASP A 566 -18.73 -5.55 9.79
C ASP A 566 -18.69 -6.86 8.97
N PRO A 567 -17.57 -7.18 8.31
CA PRO A 567 -17.46 -8.36 7.46
C PRO A 567 -17.15 -9.65 8.23
N SER A 568 -17.02 -9.60 9.55
CA SER A 568 -16.66 -10.76 10.38
C SER A 568 -17.67 -11.89 10.18
N GLN A 569 -17.16 -13.10 9.93
CA GLN A 569 -17.95 -14.33 9.76
C GLN A 569 -19.08 -14.22 8.70
N ALA A 570 -18.94 -13.30 7.74
CA ALA A 570 -19.96 -13.06 6.71
C ALA A 570 -20.16 -14.27 5.78
N ILE A 571 -19.14 -15.09 5.62
CA ILE A 571 -19.14 -16.31 4.78
C ILE A 571 -18.73 -17.49 5.65
N LYS A 572 -19.40 -18.62 5.45
CA LYS A 572 -19.05 -19.86 6.14
C LYS A 572 -17.80 -20.49 5.54
N GLU A 573 -16.98 -21.06 6.40
CA GLU A 573 -15.84 -21.85 5.98
C GLU A 573 -16.29 -23.04 5.12
N TRP A 574 -15.57 -23.28 4.05
CA TRP A 574 -15.74 -24.48 3.21
C TRP A 574 -15.21 -25.71 3.95
N VAL A 575 -16.01 -26.75 4.00
CA VAL A 575 -15.69 -28.05 4.60
C VAL A 575 -15.73 -29.11 3.51
N GLU A 576 -14.73 -29.99 3.47
CA GLU A 576 -14.61 -31.08 2.50
C GLU A 576 -15.69 -32.14 2.70
#